data_69ddfb25b821954ff0dc0789cbed4993
#
_entry.id   69ddfb25b821954ff0dc0789cbed4993
#
_cell.length_a   1.000
_cell.length_b   1.000
_cell.length_c   1.000
_cell.angle_alpha   90.00
_cell.angle_beta   90.00
_cell.angle_gamma   90.00
#
_symmetry.space_group_name_H-M   'P 1'
#
loop_
_entity.id
_entity.type
_entity.pdbx_description
1 polymer ?
#
loop_
_entity_poly.entity_id
_entity_poly.type
_entity_poly.pdbx_seq_one_letter_code
_entity_poly.pdbx_strand_id
1 'polypeptide(L)'
;TVSTAVTTNTEYIVTLEENGNSSGTGTITAYLNGQSFGSFGSVGLLYEHTGGIQLGGADGNTQFDDGSNNSGNSYYGEISEMIYCNEPGAFPLTQRNRIESYLAIKYGITLNQSTPINYVNSAGTTIFNTTSAASIGGFLEYNNDIAGIGRDDNSAFEQQKSRSENNNSVMTMDHGGAFDDNNSWLIWGNDG
;
A
#
# COMPACT_ATOMS: atom_id res chain seq x y z
N THR A 1 -1.52 5.97 -20.91
CA THR A 1 -1.96 4.82 -20.11
C THR A 1 -0.79 4.31 -19.30
N VAL A 2 -0.98 4.15 -18.02
CA VAL A 2 -0.02 3.50 -17.12
C VAL A 2 -0.56 2.10 -16.82
N SER A 3 0.23 1.07 -17.06
CA SER A 3 -0.18 -0.31 -16.83
C SER A 3 0.98 -1.15 -16.30
N THR A 4 0.65 -2.10 -15.45
CA THR A 4 1.56 -3.15 -14.99
C THR A 4 0.84 -4.49 -15.03
N ALA A 5 1.61 -5.57 -15.13
CA ALA A 5 1.05 -6.91 -15.06
C ALA A 5 0.79 -7.27 -13.59
N VAL A 6 -0.40 -7.82 -13.31
CA VAL A 6 -0.74 -8.43 -12.03
C VAL A 6 -1.02 -9.92 -12.26
N THR A 7 -0.64 -10.73 -11.28
CA THR A 7 -0.86 -12.17 -11.31
C THR A 7 -2.19 -12.49 -10.63
N THR A 8 -2.98 -13.37 -11.20
CA THR A 8 -4.22 -13.85 -10.57
C THR A 8 -3.91 -14.61 -9.27
N ASN A 9 -4.80 -14.52 -8.29
CA ASN A 9 -4.65 -15.09 -6.96
C ASN A 9 -3.38 -14.62 -6.22
N THR A 10 -3.02 -13.36 -6.44
CA THR A 10 -1.94 -12.68 -5.73
C THR A 10 -2.48 -11.36 -5.19
N GLU A 11 -2.15 -11.06 -3.96
CA GLU A 11 -2.58 -9.84 -3.29
C GLU A 11 -1.60 -8.71 -3.55
N TYR A 12 -2.16 -7.52 -3.69
CA TYR A 12 -1.39 -6.32 -4.00
C TYR A 12 -1.88 -5.12 -3.19
N ILE A 13 -0.96 -4.27 -2.82
CA ILE A 13 -1.24 -2.90 -2.40
C ILE A 13 -1.15 -2.02 -3.65
N VAL A 14 -2.29 -1.43 -4.03
CA VAL A 14 -2.35 -0.46 -5.13
C VAL A 14 -2.55 0.92 -4.53
N THR A 15 -1.62 1.82 -4.76
CA THR A 15 -1.70 3.23 -4.33
C THR A 15 -1.83 4.12 -5.55
N LEU A 16 -2.81 5.01 -5.53
CA LEU A 16 -2.94 6.09 -6.50
C LEU A 16 -2.76 7.41 -5.76
N GLU A 17 -1.74 8.15 -6.14
CA GLU A 17 -1.45 9.47 -5.60
C GLU A 17 -1.77 10.53 -6.67
N GLU A 18 -2.79 11.33 -6.41
CA GLU A 18 -3.16 12.43 -7.29
C GLU A 18 -2.68 13.74 -6.71
N ASN A 19 -1.94 14.48 -7.52
CA ASN A 19 -1.49 15.82 -7.25
C ASN A 19 -1.97 16.74 -8.38
N GLY A 20 -3.29 16.89 -8.48
CA GLY A 20 -3.93 17.78 -9.44
C GLY A 20 -3.77 19.25 -9.06
N ASN A 21 -3.81 20.12 -10.04
CA ASN A 21 -3.75 21.57 -9.82
C ASN A 21 -4.62 22.37 -10.81
N SER A 22 -4.93 23.61 -10.46
CA SER A 22 -5.77 24.49 -11.28
C SER A 22 -5.19 24.85 -12.66
N SER A 23 -3.89 24.65 -12.85
CA SER A 23 -3.23 24.89 -14.14
C SER A 23 -3.29 23.68 -15.08
N GLY A 24 -3.82 22.52 -14.64
CA GLY A 24 -3.85 21.30 -15.43
C GLY A 24 -2.46 20.71 -15.69
N THR A 25 -1.50 20.97 -14.81
CA THR A 25 -0.12 20.46 -14.90
C THR A 25 0.23 19.47 -13.79
N GLY A 26 -0.78 19.06 -13.02
CA GLY A 26 -0.62 18.05 -11.98
C GLY A 26 -0.30 16.67 -12.50
N THR A 27 -0.15 15.73 -11.59
CA THR A 27 0.21 14.33 -11.89
C THR A 27 -0.67 13.35 -11.12
N ILE A 28 -0.89 12.18 -11.72
CA ILE A 28 -1.30 10.97 -10.99
C ILE A 28 -0.12 10.01 -11.05
N THR A 29 0.30 9.49 -9.91
CA THR A 29 1.33 8.45 -9.83
C THR A 29 0.71 7.18 -9.27
N ALA A 30 0.98 6.07 -9.91
CA ALA A 30 0.50 4.76 -9.51
C ALA A 30 1.65 3.92 -8.93
N TYR A 31 1.36 3.23 -7.82
CA TYR A 31 2.31 2.37 -7.12
C TYR A 31 1.70 0.97 -6.96
N LEU A 32 2.54 -0.03 -7.04
CA LEU A 32 2.24 -1.41 -6.72
C LEU A 32 3.22 -1.90 -5.66
N ASN A 33 2.72 -2.33 -4.51
CA ASN A 33 3.52 -2.74 -3.36
C ASN A 33 4.61 -1.71 -3.01
N GLY A 34 4.28 -0.42 -3.04
CA GLY A 34 5.19 0.68 -2.74
C GLY A 34 6.11 1.12 -3.88
N GLN A 35 6.15 0.39 -5.00
CA GLN A 35 6.96 0.75 -6.17
C GLN A 35 6.13 1.51 -7.20
N SER A 36 6.59 2.70 -7.62
CA SER A 36 5.97 3.39 -8.75
C SER A 36 6.13 2.57 -10.03
N PHE A 37 5.02 2.33 -10.72
CA PHE A 37 5.02 1.72 -12.04
C PHE A 37 4.62 2.69 -13.14
N GLY A 38 4.40 3.95 -12.81
CA GLY A 38 4.21 5.01 -13.77
C GLY A 38 3.48 6.21 -13.22
N SER A 39 3.58 7.31 -13.96
CA SER A 39 2.85 8.54 -13.71
C SER A 39 2.21 9.08 -14.97
N PHE A 40 1.15 9.83 -14.79
CA PHE A 40 0.44 10.55 -15.83
C PHE A 40 0.39 12.02 -15.47
N GLY A 41 0.76 12.88 -16.40
CA GLY A 41 0.75 14.34 -16.24
C GLY A 41 -0.50 14.99 -16.82
N SER A 42 -0.54 16.29 -16.76
CA SER A 42 -1.65 17.11 -17.25
C SER A 42 -2.96 16.88 -16.48
N VAL A 43 -2.85 16.70 -15.17
CA VAL A 43 -4.00 16.47 -14.28
C VAL A 43 -4.45 17.78 -13.67
N GLY A 44 -5.72 18.10 -13.86
CA GLY A 44 -6.40 19.22 -13.21
C GLY A 44 -6.81 18.89 -11.78
N LEU A 45 -7.55 19.81 -11.16
CA LEU A 45 -8.23 19.51 -9.90
C LEU A 45 -9.34 18.49 -10.14
N LEU A 46 -9.58 17.64 -9.14
CA LEU A 46 -10.78 16.80 -9.12
C LEU A 46 -12.03 17.67 -9.26
N TYR A 47 -12.92 17.27 -10.12
CA TYR A 47 -14.20 17.95 -10.28
C TYR A 47 -15.06 17.76 -9.03
N GLU A 48 -15.69 18.85 -8.60
CA GLU A 48 -16.75 18.75 -7.60
C GLU A 48 -17.88 17.88 -8.13
N HIS A 49 -18.33 16.94 -7.33
CA HIS A 49 -19.44 16.07 -7.69
C HIS A 49 -20.37 15.88 -6.49
N THR A 50 -21.65 15.69 -6.76
CA THR A 50 -22.70 15.45 -5.76
C THR A 50 -23.13 13.99 -5.69
N GLY A 51 -22.57 13.16 -6.54
CA GLY A 51 -22.86 11.71 -6.59
C GLY A 51 -22.05 10.89 -5.61
N GLY A 52 -22.34 9.60 -5.56
CA GLY A 52 -21.57 8.63 -4.78
C GLY A 52 -20.21 8.34 -5.41
N ILE A 53 -19.26 7.92 -4.58
CA ILE A 53 -18.01 7.30 -5.02
C ILE A 53 -18.24 5.80 -5.06
N GLN A 54 -17.86 5.17 -6.16
CA GLN A 54 -17.97 3.71 -6.33
C GLN A 54 -16.59 3.09 -6.43
N LEU A 55 -16.46 1.91 -5.87
CA LEU A 55 -15.25 1.11 -5.92
C LEU A 55 -15.53 -0.19 -6.69
N GLY A 56 -14.66 -0.53 -7.63
CA GLY A 56 -14.73 -1.78 -8.39
C GLY A 56 -15.75 -1.81 -9.53
N GLY A 57 -16.54 -0.78 -9.69
CA GLY A 57 -17.51 -0.69 -10.78
C GLY A 57 -18.24 0.64 -10.81
N ALA A 58 -19.07 0.85 -11.80
CA ALA A 58 -19.92 2.01 -11.92
C ALA A 58 -21.39 1.58 -12.02
N ASP A 59 -22.26 2.27 -11.29
CA ASP A 59 -23.71 2.15 -11.48
C ASP A 59 -24.11 2.98 -12.69
N GLY A 60 -24.45 2.28 -13.77
CA GLY A 60 -24.71 2.91 -15.06
C GLY A 60 -23.44 3.06 -15.91
N ASN A 61 -23.15 4.24 -16.36
CA ASN A 61 -22.01 4.51 -17.23
C ASN A 61 -20.90 5.24 -16.46
N THR A 62 -19.69 4.69 -16.44
CA THR A 62 -18.51 5.44 -16.08
C THR A 62 -18.24 6.48 -17.17
N GLN A 63 -18.30 7.75 -16.81
CA GLN A 63 -17.90 8.82 -17.70
C GLN A 63 -16.41 9.12 -17.53
N PHE A 64 -15.66 9.02 -18.61
CA PHE A 64 -14.26 9.42 -18.65
C PHE A 64 -14.11 10.91 -18.96
N ASP A 65 -12.93 11.47 -18.73
CA ASP A 65 -12.62 12.89 -18.96
C ASP A 65 -12.85 13.35 -20.42
N ASP A 66 -12.74 12.44 -21.37
CA ASP A 66 -13.06 12.69 -22.79
C ASP A 66 -14.56 12.70 -23.11
N GLY A 67 -15.43 12.56 -22.10
CA GLY A 67 -16.88 12.48 -22.24
C GLY A 67 -17.40 11.14 -22.72
N SER A 68 -16.53 10.15 -22.97
CA SER A 68 -16.96 8.82 -23.35
C SER A 68 -17.54 8.06 -22.15
N ASN A 69 -18.53 7.23 -22.43
CA ASN A 69 -19.14 6.35 -21.43
C ASN A 69 -18.76 4.90 -21.71
N ASN A 70 -18.33 4.20 -20.66
CA ASN A 70 -18.02 2.78 -20.76
C ASN A 70 -18.63 1.99 -19.60
N SER A 71 -19.60 1.14 -19.92
CA SER A 71 -20.28 0.28 -18.94
C SER A 71 -19.53 -1.02 -18.65
N GLY A 72 -18.41 -1.28 -19.33
CA GLY A 72 -17.69 -2.55 -19.27
C GLY A 72 -16.49 -2.57 -18.32
N ASN A 73 -16.16 -1.45 -17.69
CA ASN A 73 -15.00 -1.34 -16.83
C ASN A 73 -15.35 -1.68 -15.38
N SER A 74 -15.53 -2.95 -15.10
CA SER A 74 -15.71 -3.46 -13.75
C SER A 74 -14.47 -4.19 -13.28
N TYR A 75 -14.15 -4.07 -12.01
CA TYR A 75 -13.11 -4.85 -11.37
C TYR A 75 -13.68 -6.23 -10.99
N TYR A 76 -13.01 -7.27 -11.42
CA TYR A 76 -13.34 -8.65 -11.07
C TYR A 76 -12.28 -9.16 -10.09
N GLY A 77 -12.56 -9.06 -8.81
CA GLY A 77 -11.64 -9.47 -7.75
C GLY A 77 -12.18 -9.10 -6.38
N GLU A 78 -11.39 -9.36 -5.37
CA GLU A 78 -11.69 -9.00 -3.98
C GLU A 78 -10.94 -7.73 -3.60
N ILE A 79 -11.59 -6.86 -2.82
CA ILE A 79 -10.99 -5.66 -2.23
C ILE A 79 -11.15 -5.80 -0.73
N SER A 80 -10.06 -6.13 -0.05
CA SER A 80 -10.07 -6.39 1.39
C SER A 80 -10.13 -5.10 2.21
N GLU A 81 -9.50 -4.04 1.73
CA GLU A 81 -9.48 -2.73 2.41
C GLU A 81 -9.28 -1.60 1.42
N MET A 82 -9.86 -0.44 1.72
CA MET A 82 -9.64 0.81 1.01
C MET A 82 -9.37 1.93 2.01
N ILE A 83 -8.31 2.68 1.76
CA ILE A 83 -7.97 3.89 2.50
C ILE A 83 -8.02 5.07 1.54
N TYR A 84 -8.87 6.03 1.83
CA TYR A 84 -8.98 7.28 1.08
C TYR A 84 -8.47 8.44 1.94
N CYS A 85 -7.51 9.18 1.42
CA CYS A 85 -6.96 10.37 2.05
C CYS A 85 -7.21 11.58 1.17
N ASN A 86 -7.74 12.66 1.75
CA ASN A 86 -7.90 13.93 1.08
C ASN A 86 -7.04 14.97 1.81
N GLU A 87 -5.83 15.19 1.29
CA GLU A 87 -4.88 16.16 1.82
C GLU A 87 -4.74 17.34 0.85
N PRO A 88 -4.71 18.58 1.35
CA PRO A 88 -4.45 19.74 0.49
C PRO A 88 -2.99 19.74 0.04
N GLY A 89 -2.76 19.61 -1.27
CA GLY A 89 -1.45 19.58 -1.89
C GLY A 89 -0.91 18.17 -2.12
N ALA A 90 0.39 18.07 -2.40
CA ALA A 90 1.04 16.78 -2.64
C ALA A 90 0.99 15.89 -1.40
N PHE A 91 0.57 14.65 -1.58
CA PHE A 91 0.52 13.68 -0.48
C PHE A 91 1.95 13.36 0.00
N PRO A 92 2.26 13.55 1.29
CA PRO A 92 3.61 13.34 1.78
C PRO A 92 4.07 11.87 1.65
N LEU A 93 5.27 11.64 1.14
CA LEU A 93 5.89 10.30 1.08
C LEU A 93 5.87 9.58 2.43
N THR A 94 6.06 10.32 3.52
CA THR A 94 6.01 9.76 4.88
C THR A 94 4.63 9.22 5.25
N GLN A 95 3.56 9.84 4.77
CA GLN A 95 2.19 9.34 4.99
C GLN A 95 1.93 8.11 4.13
N ARG A 96 2.36 8.11 2.87
CA ARG A 96 2.26 6.94 2.01
C ARG A 96 2.98 5.74 2.63
N ASN A 97 4.22 5.92 3.10
CA ASN A 97 4.97 4.84 3.75
C ASN A 97 4.25 4.26 4.99
N ARG A 98 3.58 5.10 5.78
CA ARG A 98 2.78 4.63 6.94
C ARG A 98 1.63 3.74 6.50
N ILE A 99 0.88 4.17 5.49
CA ILE A 99 -0.28 3.43 4.96
C ILE A 99 0.18 2.13 4.30
N GLU A 100 1.19 2.19 3.45
CA GLU A 100 1.72 1.01 2.77
C GLU A 100 2.35 0.02 3.74
N SER A 101 3.05 0.49 4.79
CA SER A 101 3.58 -0.39 5.85
C SER A 101 2.48 -1.06 6.66
N TYR A 102 1.43 -0.31 7.03
CA TYR A 102 0.27 -0.86 7.72
C TYR A 102 -0.39 -1.96 6.90
N LEU A 103 -0.72 -1.71 5.64
CA LEU A 103 -1.34 -2.69 4.76
C LEU A 103 -0.43 -3.89 4.51
N ALA A 104 0.87 -3.65 4.28
CA ALA A 104 1.85 -4.70 4.03
C ALA A 104 1.96 -5.68 5.20
N ILE A 105 2.06 -5.17 6.43
CA ILE A 105 2.13 -6.02 7.62
C ILE A 105 0.80 -6.73 7.86
N LYS A 106 -0.31 -6.02 7.72
CA LYS A 106 -1.66 -6.56 7.95
C LYS A 106 -1.98 -7.73 7.04
N TYR A 107 -1.62 -7.63 5.77
CA TYR A 107 -1.94 -8.62 4.75
C TYR A 107 -0.75 -9.51 4.36
N GLY A 108 0.40 -9.38 5.02
CA GLY A 108 1.58 -10.20 4.72
C GLY A 108 2.20 -9.91 3.34
N ILE A 109 1.96 -8.72 2.79
CA ILE A 109 2.44 -8.33 1.46
C ILE A 109 3.83 -7.73 1.59
N THR A 110 4.79 -8.23 0.81
CA THR A 110 6.14 -7.68 0.78
C THR A 110 6.19 -6.44 -0.09
N LEU A 111 6.64 -5.31 0.49
CA LEU A 111 6.89 -4.08 -0.26
C LEU A 111 8.10 -4.24 -1.18
N ASN A 112 8.26 -3.29 -2.10
CA ASN A 112 9.25 -3.32 -3.18
C ASN A 112 10.62 -3.87 -2.74
N GLN A 113 11.04 -4.95 -3.39
CA GLN A 113 12.31 -5.64 -3.12
C GLN A 113 13.46 -5.06 -3.95
N SER A 114 13.19 -4.50 -5.12
CA SER A 114 14.23 -3.92 -6.00
C SER A 114 14.80 -2.60 -5.46
N THR A 115 13.95 -1.83 -4.77
CA THR A 115 14.34 -0.64 -4.01
C THR A 115 13.71 -0.76 -2.64
N PRO A 116 14.37 -1.45 -1.70
CA PRO A 116 13.79 -1.77 -0.41
C PRO A 116 13.27 -0.55 0.33
N ILE A 117 12.10 -0.68 0.95
CA ILE A 117 11.42 0.36 1.70
C ILE A 117 11.34 -0.08 3.15
N ASN A 118 11.73 0.79 4.07
CA ASN A 118 11.58 0.54 5.50
C ASN A 118 10.11 0.49 5.89
N TYR A 119 9.75 -0.48 6.71
CA TYR A 119 8.44 -0.54 7.34
C TYR A 119 8.41 0.38 8.54
N VAL A 120 7.35 1.16 8.65
CA VAL A 120 7.17 2.15 9.71
C VAL A 120 5.82 1.98 10.40
N ASN A 121 5.74 2.36 11.68
CA ASN A 121 4.48 2.42 12.42
C ASN A 121 3.68 3.69 12.07
N SER A 122 2.52 3.86 12.68
CA SER A 122 1.65 5.02 12.49
C SER A 122 2.30 6.37 12.83
N ALA A 123 3.29 6.39 13.70
CA ALA A 123 4.08 7.58 14.02
C ALA A 123 5.19 7.87 12.99
N GLY A 124 5.46 6.94 12.07
CA GLY A 124 6.56 7.02 11.11
C GLY A 124 7.89 6.52 11.66
N THR A 125 7.90 5.88 12.83
CA THR A 125 9.10 5.25 13.37
C THR A 125 9.37 3.94 12.65
N THR A 126 10.61 3.72 12.23
CA THR A 126 11.02 2.47 11.58
C THR A 126 10.89 1.30 12.55
N ILE A 127 10.09 0.31 12.16
CA ILE A 127 9.87 -0.94 12.89
C ILE A 127 10.59 -2.12 12.24
N PHE A 128 10.89 -2.03 10.94
CA PHE A 128 11.73 -3.00 10.25
C PHE A 128 12.58 -2.28 9.18
N ASN A 129 13.90 -2.39 9.32
CA ASN A 129 14.84 -1.67 8.47
C ASN A 129 15.37 -2.57 7.36
N THR A 130 14.91 -2.34 6.14
CA THR A 130 15.32 -3.06 4.93
C THR A 130 16.36 -2.29 4.10
N THR A 131 16.68 -1.03 4.47
CA THR A 131 17.50 -0.13 3.64
C THR A 131 18.90 0.11 4.19
N SER A 132 19.19 -0.30 5.43
CA SER A 132 20.47 -0.01 6.08
C SER A 132 21.29 -1.28 6.32
N ALA A 133 22.50 -1.29 5.77
CA ALA A 133 23.53 -2.28 6.08
C ALA A 133 23.95 -2.30 7.56
N ALA A 134 23.58 -1.30 8.35
CA ALA A 134 23.97 -1.16 9.74
C ALA A 134 23.08 -1.94 10.73
N SER A 135 21.93 -2.46 10.29
CA SER A 135 21.08 -3.29 11.14
C SER A 135 21.63 -4.72 11.18
N ILE A 136 22.20 -5.09 12.32
CA ILE A 136 22.58 -6.45 12.70
C ILE A 136 23.34 -7.20 11.58
N GLY A 137 24.59 -6.84 11.34
CA GLY A 137 25.52 -7.59 10.51
C GLY A 137 25.52 -7.27 9.01
N GLY A 138 24.83 -6.23 8.57
CA GLY A 138 24.95 -5.73 7.18
C GLY A 138 24.07 -6.44 6.19
N PHE A 139 22.95 -7.00 6.62
CA PHE A 139 22.03 -7.72 5.76
C PHE A 139 20.97 -6.76 5.18
N LEU A 140 21.23 -6.21 4.00
CA LEU A 140 20.25 -5.53 3.15
C LEU A 140 19.25 -6.50 2.50
N GLU A 141 19.42 -7.79 2.73
CA GLU A 141 18.83 -8.86 1.93
C GLU A 141 17.56 -9.44 2.56
N TYR A 142 17.27 -9.15 3.85
CA TYR A 142 16.09 -9.72 4.53
C TYR A 142 14.82 -8.92 4.26
N ASN A 143 14.55 -8.62 3.01
CA ASN A 143 13.37 -7.88 2.57
C ASN A 143 12.37 -8.74 1.78
N ASN A 144 12.54 -10.06 1.81
CA ASN A 144 11.63 -11.01 1.19
C ASN A 144 10.72 -11.66 2.24
N ASP A 145 9.56 -12.15 1.81
CA ASP A 145 8.59 -12.90 2.62
C ASP A 145 8.21 -12.22 3.94
N ILE A 146 8.01 -10.92 3.90
CA ILE A 146 7.72 -10.14 5.10
C ILE A 146 6.42 -10.60 5.74
N ALA A 147 6.50 -10.87 7.03
CA ALA A 147 5.38 -11.12 7.92
C ALA A 147 5.59 -10.36 9.23
N GLY A 148 4.53 -9.87 9.85
CA GLY A 148 4.67 -9.11 11.08
C GLY A 148 3.47 -9.27 12.00
N ILE A 149 3.75 -9.32 13.30
CA ILE A 149 2.75 -9.24 14.36
C ILE A 149 3.06 -8.06 15.26
N GLY A 150 2.05 -7.46 15.86
CA GLY A 150 2.27 -6.30 16.72
C GLY A 150 1.01 -5.56 17.08
N ARG A 151 1.21 -4.48 17.83
CA ARG A 151 0.17 -3.55 18.26
C ARG A 151 0.58 -2.10 18.02
N ASP A 152 -0.35 -1.32 17.45
CA ASP A 152 -0.21 0.12 17.24
C ASP A 152 -1.58 0.78 17.47
N ASP A 153 -1.78 1.33 18.64
CA ASP A 153 -3.07 1.88 19.08
C ASP A 153 -3.52 3.07 18.22
N ASN A 154 -2.58 3.86 17.69
CA ASN A 154 -2.91 5.02 16.85
C ASN A 154 -3.54 4.63 15.51
N SER A 155 -3.21 3.46 14.99
CA SER A 155 -3.81 2.91 13.78
C SER A 155 -4.91 1.88 14.06
N ALA A 156 -5.26 1.68 15.33
CA ALA A 156 -6.15 0.61 15.79
C ALA A 156 -5.71 -0.78 15.27
N PHE A 157 -4.40 -0.98 15.14
CA PHE A 157 -3.82 -2.22 14.68
C PHE A 157 -3.45 -3.11 15.86
N GLU A 158 -3.96 -4.33 15.84
CA GLU A 158 -3.48 -5.42 16.68
C GLU A 158 -3.56 -6.72 15.90
N GLN A 159 -2.39 -7.28 15.57
CA GLN A 159 -2.26 -8.52 14.82
C GLN A 159 -1.43 -9.53 15.59
N GLN A 160 -2.07 -10.60 16.02
CA GLN A 160 -1.45 -11.65 16.83
C GLN A 160 -0.89 -12.79 15.96
N LYS A 161 -1.32 -12.88 14.70
CA LYS A 161 -0.89 -13.93 13.78
C LYS A 161 -0.63 -13.37 12.40
N SER A 162 0.45 -13.81 11.78
CA SER A 162 0.85 -13.35 10.44
C SER A 162 1.62 -14.42 9.69
N ARG A 163 1.51 -14.34 8.38
CA ARG A 163 2.33 -15.07 7.41
C ARG A 163 2.45 -14.20 6.17
N SER A 164 3.57 -14.28 5.46
CA SER A 164 3.68 -13.66 4.14
C SER A 164 2.79 -14.35 3.12
N GLU A 165 2.18 -13.58 2.23
CA GLU A 165 1.36 -14.07 1.11
C GLU A 165 2.19 -14.67 -0.03
N ASN A 166 3.51 -14.52 0.00
CA ASN A 166 4.36 -15.13 -1.01
C ASN A 166 4.24 -16.66 -0.97
N ASN A 167 4.11 -17.28 -2.13
CA ASN A 167 3.86 -18.72 -2.28
C ASN A 167 4.96 -19.62 -1.66
N ASN A 168 6.20 -19.12 -1.57
CA ASN A 168 7.35 -19.81 -0.99
C ASN A 168 7.55 -19.50 0.49
N SER A 169 6.69 -18.68 1.11
CA SER A 169 6.79 -18.32 2.51
C SER A 169 6.66 -19.54 3.43
N VAL A 170 7.64 -19.73 4.30
CA VAL A 170 7.71 -20.86 5.24
C VAL A 170 7.38 -20.49 6.68
N MET A 171 7.40 -19.18 7.00
CA MET A 171 7.21 -18.69 8.36
C MET A 171 5.75 -18.34 8.64
N THR A 172 5.22 -18.86 9.74
CA THR A 172 3.98 -18.36 10.36
C THR A 172 4.32 -17.88 11.76
N MET A 173 3.92 -16.66 12.09
CA MET A 173 4.10 -16.04 13.40
C MET A 173 2.78 -16.14 14.15
N ASP A 174 2.84 -16.45 15.45
CA ASP A 174 1.67 -16.52 16.32
C ASP A 174 2.09 -16.14 17.76
N HIS A 175 1.53 -15.07 18.28
CA HIS A 175 1.81 -14.60 19.65
C HIS A 175 0.95 -15.32 20.70
N GLY A 176 -0.16 -15.95 20.28
CA GLY A 176 -1.02 -16.72 21.19
C GLY A 176 -1.91 -15.87 22.12
N GLY A 177 -1.89 -14.55 22.02
CA GLY A 177 -2.69 -13.64 22.84
C GLY A 177 -2.49 -12.17 22.45
N ALA A 178 -3.20 -11.26 23.12
CA ALA A 178 -3.04 -9.83 22.91
C ALA A 178 -1.67 -9.33 23.32
N PHE A 179 -1.21 -8.26 22.70
CA PHE A 179 0.02 -7.56 23.11
C PHE A 179 -0.25 -6.66 24.31
N ASP A 180 0.61 -6.76 25.33
CA ASP A 180 0.47 -5.96 26.55
C ASP A 180 0.76 -4.47 26.30
N ASP A 181 1.77 -4.17 25.48
CA ASP A 181 2.25 -2.81 25.24
C ASP A 181 1.94 -2.31 23.82
N ASN A 182 1.62 -1.01 23.72
CA ASN A 182 1.54 -0.30 22.45
C ASN A 182 2.91 -0.20 21.78
N ASN A 183 2.93 -0.19 20.44
CA ASN A 183 4.14 -0.19 19.62
C ASN A 183 5.07 -1.41 19.84
N SER A 184 4.50 -2.54 20.20
CA SER A 184 5.21 -3.82 20.26
C SER A 184 5.15 -4.50 18.90
N TRP A 185 6.32 -4.86 18.35
CA TRP A 185 6.43 -5.42 17.02
C TRP A 185 7.38 -6.61 16.98
N LEU A 186 7.02 -7.62 16.22
CA LEU A 186 7.91 -8.68 15.76
C LEU A 186 7.70 -8.88 14.27
N ILE A 187 8.75 -8.64 13.48
CA ILE A 187 8.70 -8.73 12.02
C ILE A 187 9.75 -9.71 11.55
N TRP A 188 9.37 -10.53 10.60
CA TRP A 188 10.20 -11.51 9.92
C TRP A 188 10.41 -11.11 8.47
N GLY A 189 11.60 -11.39 7.97
CA GLY A 189 11.92 -11.37 6.56
C GLY A 189 13.08 -12.34 6.30
N ASN A 190 13.24 -12.75 5.05
CA ASN A 190 14.34 -13.61 4.60
C ASN A 190 15.09 -12.98 3.43
N ASP A 191 16.10 -13.67 2.95
CA ASP A 191 16.99 -13.24 1.86
C ASP A 191 16.54 -13.69 0.45
N GLY A 192 15.37 -14.35 0.35
CA GLY A 192 14.76 -14.78 -0.92
C GLY A 192 15.17 -16.16 -1.41
#